data_81f16ee9d0ee35683aac037a7455ab6e
#
_entry.id   81f16ee9d0ee35683aac037a7455ab6e
#
_cell.length_a   1.000
_cell.length_b   1.000
_cell.length_c   1.000
_cell.angle_alpha   90.00
_cell.angle_beta   90.00
_cell.angle_gamma   90.00
#
_symmetry.space_group_name_H-M   'P 1'
#
loop_
_entity.id
_entity.type
_entity.pdbx_description
1 polymer ?
#
loop_
_entity_poly.entity_id
_entity_poly.type
_entity_poly.pdbx_seq_one_letter_code
_entity_poly.pdbx_strand_id
1 'polypeptide(L)'
;MQQKKLTHLFKKITPILFIGSFSFLINYHYGFIGLMPMDNTVLYNGGYRVLNGYVPFTDYWLVTGPLLDYLNALFFSIFGVSWRTFIIHSSLINLLFGLASYFLFIQLELSKTFSIFYSILIAILFYPVVGTPFVDHHSTFFLIIAFYIFIFSIYKKNYSVLTFIPLFFCLSFLSKQTPAAYGLLTI
;
A
#
# COMPACT_ATOMS: atom_id res chain seq x y z
N MET A 1 30.62 -23.62 -10.49
CA MET A 1 30.14 -22.26 -10.87
C MET A 1 28.63 -22.10 -10.67
N GLN A 2 27.83 -23.08 -11.04
CA GLN A 2 26.36 -23.08 -10.93
C GLN A 2 25.84 -23.00 -9.47
N GLN A 3 26.45 -23.74 -8.54
CA GLN A 3 26.07 -23.78 -7.14
C GLN A 3 26.27 -22.43 -6.41
N LYS A 4 27.34 -21.67 -6.75
CA LYS A 4 27.55 -20.31 -6.21
C LYS A 4 26.53 -19.29 -6.72
N LYS A 5 26.08 -19.41 -7.98
CA LYS A 5 25.03 -18.57 -8.54
C LYS A 5 23.67 -18.83 -7.83
N LEU A 6 23.38 -20.10 -7.57
CA LEU A 6 22.14 -20.51 -6.90
C LEU A 6 22.08 -19.99 -5.45
N THR A 7 23.15 -20.17 -4.67
CA THR A 7 23.24 -19.63 -3.30
C THR A 7 23.15 -18.10 -3.25
N HIS A 8 23.71 -17.41 -4.23
CA HIS A 8 23.61 -15.94 -4.31
C HIS A 8 22.18 -15.50 -4.63
N LEU A 9 21.47 -16.21 -5.51
CA LEU A 9 20.07 -15.94 -5.84
C LEU A 9 19.15 -16.16 -4.62
N PHE A 10 19.33 -17.27 -3.92
CA PHE A 10 18.59 -17.56 -2.68
C PHE A 10 18.79 -16.46 -1.63
N LYS A 11 20.04 -16.01 -1.42
CA LYS A 11 20.32 -14.92 -0.48
C LYS A 11 19.64 -13.60 -0.82
N LYS A 12 19.31 -13.35 -2.09
CA LYS A 12 18.58 -12.16 -2.53
C LYS A 12 17.06 -12.32 -2.41
N ILE A 13 16.53 -13.48 -2.74
CA ILE A 13 15.08 -13.73 -2.79
C ILE A 13 14.49 -13.97 -1.40
N THR A 14 15.22 -14.64 -0.50
CA THR A 14 14.72 -14.99 0.84
C THR A 14 14.17 -13.79 1.63
N PRO A 15 14.84 -12.62 1.73
CA PRO A 15 14.26 -11.48 2.45
C PRO A 15 13.00 -10.95 1.79
N ILE A 16 12.95 -10.93 0.46
CA ILE A 16 11.78 -10.44 -0.29
C ILE A 16 10.57 -11.31 0.00
N LEU A 17 10.74 -12.65 -0.09
CA LEU A 17 9.68 -13.60 0.24
C LEU A 17 9.26 -13.49 1.72
N PHE A 18 10.24 -13.38 2.62
CA PHE A 18 9.98 -13.28 4.06
C PHE A 18 9.19 -12.01 4.40
N ILE A 19 9.67 -10.82 3.95
CA ILE A 19 8.99 -9.55 4.20
C ILE A 19 7.61 -9.54 3.54
N GLY A 20 7.51 -9.96 2.27
CA GLY A 20 6.23 -9.99 1.56
C GLY A 20 5.21 -10.90 2.24
N SER A 21 5.59 -12.14 2.56
CA SER A 21 4.70 -13.08 3.24
C SER A 21 4.32 -12.59 4.64
N PHE A 22 5.27 -12.09 5.41
CA PHE A 22 4.99 -11.56 6.75
C PHE A 22 4.05 -10.36 6.68
N SER A 23 4.34 -9.36 5.83
CA SER A 23 3.52 -8.16 5.69
C SER A 23 2.09 -8.47 5.25
N PHE A 24 1.94 -9.44 4.34
CA PHE A 24 0.62 -9.90 3.91
C PHE A 24 -0.13 -10.61 5.03
N LEU A 25 0.50 -11.61 5.65
CA LEU A 25 -0.14 -12.49 6.62
C LEU A 25 -0.50 -11.75 7.91
N ILE A 26 0.33 -10.83 8.38
CA ILE A 26 0.04 -10.05 9.59
C ILE A 26 -1.23 -9.20 9.37
N ASN A 27 -1.33 -8.49 8.25
CA ASN A 27 -2.52 -7.70 7.95
C ASN A 27 -3.74 -8.58 7.69
N TYR A 28 -3.57 -9.69 6.96
CA TYR A 28 -4.64 -10.64 6.70
C TYR A 28 -5.24 -11.20 8.00
N HIS A 29 -4.40 -11.52 8.99
CA HIS A 29 -4.86 -11.96 10.30
C HIS A 29 -5.64 -10.86 11.03
N TYR A 30 -5.08 -9.67 11.14
CA TYR A 30 -5.72 -8.56 11.86
C TYR A 30 -6.99 -8.04 11.19
N GLY A 31 -7.13 -8.14 9.87
CA GLY A 31 -8.34 -7.76 9.14
C GLY A 31 -9.59 -8.57 9.53
N PHE A 32 -9.43 -9.73 10.15
CA PHE A 32 -10.55 -10.51 10.70
C PHE A 32 -10.83 -10.23 12.17
N ILE A 33 -9.95 -9.53 12.88
CA ILE A 33 -10.08 -9.27 14.32
C ILE A 33 -10.73 -7.91 14.56
N GLY A 34 -10.30 -6.87 13.83
CA GLY A 34 -10.81 -5.51 13.96
C GLY A 34 -12.00 -5.25 13.06
N LEU A 35 -13.05 -4.65 13.62
CA LEU A 35 -14.19 -4.16 12.85
C LEU A 35 -14.47 -2.71 13.23
N MET A 36 -14.43 -1.81 12.23
CA MET A 36 -14.93 -0.45 12.31
C MET A 36 -16.27 -0.39 11.57
N PRO A 37 -17.42 -0.66 12.22
CA PRO A 37 -18.65 -1.04 11.51
C PRO A 37 -19.11 0.01 10.50
N MET A 38 -19.04 1.29 10.85
CA MET A 38 -19.48 2.36 9.94
C MET A 38 -18.53 2.51 8.75
N ASP A 39 -17.24 2.73 9.00
CA ASP A 39 -16.28 3.03 7.95
C ASP A 39 -16.07 1.84 7.01
N ASN A 40 -15.94 0.64 7.56
CA ASN A 40 -15.77 -0.56 6.76
C ASN A 40 -16.99 -0.86 5.90
N THR A 41 -18.19 -0.63 6.41
CA THR A 41 -19.44 -0.85 5.66
C THR A 41 -19.56 0.15 4.51
N VAL A 42 -19.23 1.41 4.74
CA VAL A 42 -19.25 2.45 3.70
C VAL A 42 -18.27 2.10 2.57
N LEU A 43 -17.03 1.77 2.91
CA LEU A 43 -15.98 1.47 1.93
C LEU A 43 -16.21 0.15 1.19
N TYR A 44 -16.72 -0.87 1.87
CA TYR A 44 -17.13 -2.13 1.24
C TYR A 44 -18.28 -1.91 0.26
N ASN A 45 -19.31 -1.18 0.70
CA ASN A 45 -20.48 -0.88 -0.13
C ASN A 45 -20.14 0.04 -1.32
N GLY A 46 -19.21 0.99 -1.15
CA GLY A 46 -18.68 1.81 -2.24
C GLY A 46 -18.10 0.96 -3.37
N GLY A 47 -17.22 0.01 -3.03
CA GLY A 47 -16.69 -0.94 -4.00
C GLY A 47 -17.75 -1.82 -4.66
N TYR A 48 -18.74 -2.28 -3.90
CA TYR A 48 -19.87 -3.04 -4.43
C TYR A 48 -20.73 -2.21 -5.40
N ARG A 49 -20.99 -0.94 -5.09
CA ARG A 49 -21.74 -0.01 -5.97
C ARG A 49 -21.00 0.19 -7.28
N VAL A 50 -19.72 0.52 -7.25
CA VAL A 50 -18.91 0.70 -8.46
C VAL A 50 -18.90 -0.58 -9.31
N LEU A 51 -18.78 -1.76 -8.70
CA LEU A 51 -18.86 -3.04 -9.41
C LEU A 51 -20.19 -3.23 -10.15
N ASN A 52 -21.29 -2.66 -9.63
CA ASN A 52 -22.62 -2.69 -10.26
C ASN A 52 -22.91 -1.49 -11.16
N GLY A 53 -21.89 -0.72 -11.52
CA GLY A 53 -22.00 0.37 -12.51
C GLY A 53 -22.40 1.73 -11.93
N TYR A 54 -22.53 1.88 -10.61
CA TYR A 54 -22.78 3.18 -10.00
C TYR A 54 -21.51 4.05 -10.02
N VAL A 55 -21.67 5.33 -10.32
CA VAL A 55 -20.58 6.30 -10.43
C VAL A 55 -20.52 7.16 -9.16
N PRO A 56 -19.36 7.18 -8.46
CA PRO A 56 -19.15 8.07 -7.32
C PRO A 56 -19.43 9.53 -7.65
N PHE A 57 -19.99 10.28 -6.72
CA PHE A 57 -20.44 11.68 -6.79
C PHE A 57 -21.65 11.94 -7.73
N THR A 58 -21.96 11.04 -8.66
CA THR A 58 -23.11 11.15 -9.53
C THR A 58 -24.30 10.38 -8.97
N ASP A 59 -24.11 9.10 -8.64
CA ASP A 59 -25.17 8.21 -8.19
C ASP A 59 -25.21 8.05 -6.67
N TYR A 60 -24.12 8.38 -6.00
CA TYR A 60 -24.04 8.40 -4.54
C TYR A 60 -22.96 9.38 -4.06
N TRP A 61 -23.18 9.88 -2.85
CA TRP A 61 -22.28 10.87 -2.27
C TRP A 61 -21.08 10.21 -1.56
N LEU A 62 -19.90 10.83 -1.71
CA LEU A 62 -18.66 10.46 -1.02
C LEU A 62 -18.10 11.65 -0.23
N VAL A 63 -17.59 11.36 0.97
CA VAL A 63 -16.86 12.34 1.81
C VAL A 63 -15.39 12.44 1.41
N THR A 64 -14.84 11.39 0.81
CA THR A 64 -13.43 11.23 0.45
C THR A 64 -13.26 11.08 -1.05
N GLY A 65 -12.05 10.81 -1.52
CA GLY A 65 -11.83 10.54 -2.94
C GLY A 65 -12.38 9.17 -3.38
N PRO A 66 -12.64 8.98 -4.67
CA PRO A 66 -13.30 7.79 -5.20
C PRO A 66 -12.36 6.61 -5.44
N LEU A 67 -11.05 6.79 -5.31
CA LEU A 67 -10.05 5.78 -5.71
C LEU A 67 -10.26 4.46 -4.98
N LEU A 68 -10.58 4.51 -3.68
CA LEU A 68 -10.71 3.30 -2.88
C LEU A 68 -11.91 2.46 -3.29
N ASP A 69 -13.02 3.09 -3.70
CA ASP A 69 -14.20 2.39 -4.22
C ASP A 69 -13.88 1.68 -5.54
N TYR A 70 -13.14 2.33 -6.45
CA TYR A 70 -12.68 1.70 -7.69
C TYR A 70 -11.71 0.55 -7.45
N LEU A 71 -10.77 0.70 -6.52
CA LEU A 71 -9.85 -0.38 -6.16
C LEU A 71 -10.59 -1.57 -5.53
N ASN A 72 -11.52 -1.32 -4.62
CA ASN A 72 -12.36 -2.38 -4.04
C ASN A 72 -13.18 -3.10 -5.12
N ALA A 73 -13.77 -2.35 -6.06
CA ALA A 73 -14.52 -2.91 -7.18
C ALA A 73 -13.61 -3.80 -8.06
N LEU A 74 -12.39 -3.36 -8.34
CA LEU A 74 -11.41 -4.16 -9.07
C LEU A 74 -11.11 -5.49 -8.36
N PHE A 75 -10.85 -5.45 -7.04
CA PHE A 75 -10.63 -6.68 -6.27
C PHE A 75 -11.87 -7.58 -6.25
N PHE A 76 -13.06 -7.00 -6.09
CA PHE A 76 -14.32 -7.75 -6.12
C PHE A 76 -14.60 -8.38 -7.49
N SER A 77 -14.23 -7.74 -8.58
CA SER A 77 -14.38 -8.30 -9.93
C SER A 77 -13.47 -9.50 -10.18
N ILE A 78 -12.27 -9.52 -9.58
CA ILE A 78 -11.28 -10.59 -9.78
C ILE A 78 -11.53 -11.77 -8.83
N PHE A 79 -11.78 -11.50 -7.54
CA PHE A 79 -11.81 -12.51 -6.48
C PHE A 79 -13.22 -12.77 -5.91
N GLY A 80 -14.25 -12.08 -6.45
CA GLY A 80 -15.61 -12.14 -5.95
C GLY A 80 -15.86 -11.21 -4.76
N VAL A 81 -17.12 -10.85 -4.54
CA VAL A 81 -17.57 -9.98 -3.46
C VAL A 81 -17.58 -10.75 -2.14
N SER A 82 -16.63 -10.47 -1.29
CA SER A 82 -16.51 -11.09 0.03
C SER A 82 -15.67 -10.26 0.98
N TRP A 83 -15.90 -10.43 2.30
CA TRP A 83 -15.06 -9.83 3.34
C TRP A 83 -13.58 -10.25 3.20
N ARG A 84 -13.34 -11.50 2.81
CA ARG A 84 -12.00 -12.02 2.53
C ARG A 84 -11.30 -11.23 1.42
N THR A 85 -11.99 -10.97 0.31
CA THR A 85 -11.45 -10.16 -0.80
C THR A 85 -11.11 -8.75 -0.36
N PHE A 86 -11.96 -8.15 0.46
CA PHE A 86 -11.74 -6.82 1.03
C PHE A 86 -10.46 -6.79 1.88
N ILE A 87 -10.22 -7.80 2.72
CA ILE A 87 -8.98 -7.92 3.51
C ILE A 87 -7.76 -8.24 2.62
N ILE A 88 -7.90 -9.06 1.58
CA ILE A 88 -6.82 -9.32 0.62
C ILE A 88 -6.32 -8.02 0.00
N HIS A 89 -7.21 -7.10 -0.35
CA HIS A 89 -6.85 -5.79 -0.88
C HIS A 89 -5.89 -5.04 0.07
N SER A 90 -6.28 -4.79 1.31
CA SER A 90 -5.42 -4.11 2.29
C SER A 90 -4.13 -4.87 2.58
N SER A 91 -4.18 -6.20 2.59
CA SER A 91 -3.01 -7.05 2.83
C SER A 91 -1.98 -6.95 1.71
N LEU A 92 -2.43 -6.81 0.46
CA LEU A 92 -1.55 -6.57 -0.68
C LEU A 92 -0.92 -5.17 -0.62
N ILE A 93 -1.65 -4.14 -0.20
CA ILE A 93 -1.07 -2.80 0.01
C ILE A 93 -0.01 -2.85 1.12
N ASN A 94 -0.28 -3.54 2.23
CA ASN A 94 0.71 -3.69 3.31
C ASN A 94 1.97 -4.45 2.84
N LEU A 95 1.80 -5.50 2.04
CA LEU A 95 2.89 -6.23 1.38
C LEU A 95 3.73 -5.30 0.49
N LEU A 96 3.08 -4.53 -0.37
CA LEU A 96 3.76 -3.60 -1.27
C LEU A 96 4.53 -2.54 -0.50
N PHE A 97 3.96 -2.05 0.60
CA PHE A 97 4.62 -1.05 1.44
C PHE A 97 5.85 -1.61 2.18
N GLY A 98 5.73 -2.81 2.75
CA GLY A 98 6.86 -3.50 3.36
C GLY A 98 8.01 -3.74 2.37
N LEU A 99 7.69 -4.19 1.16
CA LEU A 99 8.70 -4.39 0.11
C LEU A 99 9.30 -3.08 -0.39
N ALA A 100 8.50 -2.04 -0.63
CA ALA A 100 8.98 -0.74 -1.06
C ALA A 100 9.96 -0.15 -0.03
N SER A 101 9.63 -0.26 1.26
CA SER A 101 10.51 0.17 2.35
C SER A 101 11.81 -0.60 2.37
N TYR A 102 11.77 -1.93 2.22
CA TYR A 102 12.96 -2.76 2.14
C TYR A 102 13.87 -2.35 1.00
N PHE A 103 13.29 -2.18 -0.21
CA PHE A 103 14.09 -1.78 -1.37
C PHE A 103 14.69 -0.38 -1.21
N LEU A 104 13.96 0.57 -0.63
CA LEU A 104 14.50 1.89 -0.35
C LEU A 104 15.69 1.79 0.63
N PHE A 105 15.55 1.10 1.75
CA PHE A 105 16.60 0.98 2.76
C PHE A 105 17.87 0.33 2.22
N ILE A 106 17.73 -0.71 1.38
CA ILE A 106 18.88 -1.31 0.68
C ILE A 106 19.53 -0.29 -0.27
N GLN A 107 18.74 0.51 -0.98
CA GLN A 107 19.27 1.54 -1.89
C GLN A 107 19.97 2.68 -1.15
N LEU A 108 19.56 2.97 0.09
CA LEU A 108 20.19 3.93 0.99
C LEU A 108 21.40 3.31 1.76
N GLU A 109 21.81 2.11 1.36
CA GLU A 109 23.00 1.42 1.90
C GLU A 109 22.90 1.01 3.39
N LEU A 110 21.65 0.90 3.92
CA LEU A 110 21.46 0.28 5.23
C LEU A 110 21.86 -1.20 5.16
N SER A 111 22.39 -1.72 6.27
CA SER A 111 22.69 -3.13 6.35
C SER A 111 21.42 -3.98 6.11
N LYS A 112 21.58 -5.15 5.53
CA LYS A 112 20.47 -6.03 5.20
C LYS A 112 19.59 -6.37 6.42
N THR A 113 20.21 -6.55 7.58
CA THR A 113 19.51 -6.86 8.84
C THR A 113 18.62 -5.70 9.27
N PHE A 114 19.14 -4.46 9.27
CA PHE A 114 18.34 -3.29 9.61
C PHE A 114 17.25 -3.00 8.55
N SER A 115 17.55 -3.21 7.28
CA SER A 115 16.54 -3.07 6.21
C SER A 115 15.37 -4.04 6.40
N ILE A 116 15.62 -5.29 6.75
CA ILE A 116 14.57 -6.28 7.07
C ILE A 116 13.81 -5.83 8.33
N PHE A 117 14.53 -5.49 9.41
CA PHE A 117 13.93 -5.12 10.68
C PHE A 117 12.96 -3.94 10.55
N TYR A 118 13.42 -2.83 9.94
CA TYR A 118 12.57 -1.66 9.76
C TYR A 118 11.40 -1.90 8.80
N SER A 119 11.59 -2.69 7.76
CA SER A 119 10.48 -3.03 6.84
C SER A 119 9.40 -3.86 7.53
N ILE A 120 9.77 -4.78 8.40
CA ILE A 120 8.83 -5.55 9.22
C ILE A 120 8.13 -4.64 10.22
N LEU A 121 8.86 -3.74 10.88
CA LEU A 121 8.28 -2.78 11.82
C LEU A 121 7.24 -1.89 11.13
N ILE A 122 7.54 -1.38 9.93
CA ILE A 122 6.58 -0.63 9.12
C ILE A 122 5.34 -1.48 8.80
N ALA A 123 5.54 -2.73 8.38
CA ALA A 123 4.44 -3.63 8.05
C ALA A 123 3.52 -3.93 9.25
N ILE A 124 4.05 -3.97 10.48
CA ILE A 124 3.27 -4.15 11.70
C ILE A 124 2.50 -2.89 12.07
N LEU A 125 3.12 -1.72 11.94
CA LEU A 125 2.58 -0.46 12.45
C LEU A 125 1.63 0.23 11.47
N PHE A 126 1.61 -0.18 10.20
CA PHE A 126 0.84 0.48 9.17
C PHE A 126 -0.59 -0.08 9.07
N TYR A 127 -0.83 -1.01 8.17
CA TYR A 127 -2.18 -1.51 7.89
C TYR A 127 -2.82 -2.37 8.98
N PRO A 128 -2.08 -3.23 9.72
CA PRO A 128 -2.68 -4.09 10.77
C PRO A 128 -3.45 -3.36 11.86
N VAL A 129 -3.18 -2.07 12.08
CA VAL A 129 -3.93 -1.24 13.03
C VAL A 129 -5.42 -1.15 12.68
N VAL A 130 -5.75 -1.17 11.37
CA VAL A 130 -7.13 -1.17 10.84
C VAL A 130 -7.50 -2.52 10.23
N GLY A 131 -6.56 -3.17 9.57
CA GLY A 131 -6.69 -4.49 8.95
C GLY A 131 -7.46 -4.53 7.63
N THR A 132 -8.32 -3.54 7.37
CA THR A 132 -9.18 -3.44 6.19
C THR A 132 -8.81 -2.24 5.32
N PRO A 133 -9.20 -2.18 4.03
CA PRO A 133 -8.97 -1.00 3.21
C PRO A 133 -9.53 0.26 3.88
N PHE A 134 -8.68 1.27 4.02
CA PHE A 134 -9.03 2.53 4.68
C PHE A 134 -8.43 3.72 3.94
N VAL A 135 -9.21 4.78 3.78
CA VAL A 135 -8.85 5.94 2.94
C VAL A 135 -7.59 6.66 3.41
N ASP A 136 -7.41 6.82 4.74
CA ASP A 136 -6.23 7.45 5.31
C ASP A 136 -4.97 6.62 5.03
N HIS A 137 -5.05 5.30 5.18
CA HIS A 137 -3.93 4.40 4.95
C HIS A 137 -3.53 4.35 3.47
N HIS A 138 -4.50 4.31 2.55
CA HIS A 138 -4.21 4.36 1.13
C HIS A 138 -3.61 5.71 0.73
N SER A 139 -4.19 6.81 1.18
CA SER A 139 -3.66 8.15 0.92
C SER A 139 -2.23 8.28 1.45
N THR A 140 -1.99 7.85 2.69
CA THR A 140 -0.66 7.88 3.32
C THR A 140 0.32 6.94 2.61
N PHE A 141 -0.12 5.74 2.18
CA PHE A 141 0.71 4.83 1.40
C PHE A 141 1.24 5.50 0.13
N PHE A 142 0.36 6.05 -0.68
CA PHE A 142 0.77 6.72 -1.92
C PHE A 142 1.67 7.92 -1.65
N LEU A 143 1.36 8.71 -0.63
CA LEU A 143 2.17 9.85 -0.22
C LEU A 143 3.59 9.41 0.19
N ILE A 144 3.72 8.37 1.01
CA ILE A 144 5.04 7.87 1.45
C ILE A 144 5.81 7.28 0.25
N ILE A 145 5.14 6.64 -0.70
CA ILE A 145 5.82 6.20 -1.94
C ILE A 145 6.35 7.40 -2.74
N ALA A 146 5.61 8.50 -2.82
CA ALA A 146 6.13 9.73 -3.43
C ALA A 146 7.40 10.24 -2.72
N PHE A 147 7.43 10.26 -1.38
CA PHE A 147 8.62 10.59 -0.60
C PHE A 147 9.76 9.58 -0.80
N TYR A 148 9.48 8.29 -0.91
CA TYR A 148 10.50 7.28 -1.20
C TYR A 148 11.16 7.53 -2.56
N ILE A 149 10.38 7.87 -3.57
CA ILE A 149 10.89 8.24 -4.90
C ILE A 149 11.75 9.50 -4.81
N PHE A 150 11.31 10.51 -4.05
CA PHE A 150 12.06 11.74 -3.84
C PHE A 150 13.42 11.49 -3.18
N ILE A 151 13.44 10.79 -2.05
CA ILE A 151 14.66 10.43 -1.32
C ILE A 151 15.60 9.60 -2.21
N PHE A 152 15.07 8.58 -2.88
CA PHE A 152 15.84 7.75 -3.81
C PHE A 152 16.46 8.58 -4.94
N SER A 153 15.69 9.49 -5.53
CA SER A 153 16.13 10.36 -6.63
C SER A 153 17.32 11.22 -6.22
N ILE A 154 17.24 11.87 -5.05
CA ILE A 154 18.32 12.72 -4.54
C ILE A 154 19.54 11.86 -4.20
N TYR A 155 19.35 10.77 -3.48
CA TYR A 155 20.45 9.93 -3.03
C TYR A 155 21.23 9.30 -4.20
N LYS A 156 20.53 8.80 -5.20
CA LYS A 156 21.13 8.16 -6.40
C LYS A 156 21.43 9.16 -7.52
N LYS A 157 21.10 10.45 -7.36
CA LYS A 157 21.21 11.48 -8.39
C LYS A 157 20.51 11.10 -9.71
N ASN A 158 19.39 10.36 -9.59
CA ASN A 158 18.57 9.93 -10.72
C ASN A 158 17.26 10.72 -10.74
N TYR A 159 17.33 11.92 -11.33
CA TYR A 159 16.21 12.87 -11.32
C TYR A 159 15.07 12.48 -12.27
N SER A 160 15.28 11.57 -13.20
CA SER A 160 14.22 11.14 -14.12
C SER A 160 13.06 10.44 -13.39
N VAL A 161 13.31 9.81 -12.24
CA VAL A 161 12.25 9.16 -11.45
C VAL A 161 11.32 10.14 -10.73
N LEU A 162 11.71 11.42 -10.61
CA LEU A 162 10.84 12.46 -10.01
C LEU A 162 9.54 12.66 -10.80
N THR A 163 9.53 12.32 -12.10
CA THR A 163 8.32 12.39 -12.94
C THR A 163 7.18 11.51 -12.44
N PHE A 164 7.45 10.52 -11.60
CA PHE A 164 6.43 9.67 -10.98
C PHE A 164 5.79 10.30 -9.73
N ILE A 165 6.40 11.29 -9.10
CA ILE A 165 5.89 11.91 -7.87
C ILE A 165 4.47 12.47 -8.05
N PRO A 166 4.16 13.25 -9.11
CA PRO A 166 2.80 13.77 -9.30
C PRO A 166 1.75 12.67 -9.39
N LEU A 167 2.08 11.52 -10.00
CA LEU A 167 1.15 10.39 -10.07
C LEU A 167 0.77 9.91 -8.66
N PHE A 168 1.74 9.71 -7.78
CA PHE A 168 1.48 9.24 -6.42
C PHE A 168 0.77 10.28 -5.56
N PHE A 169 1.03 11.57 -5.78
CA PHE A 169 0.25 12.64 -5.16
C PHE A 169 -1.22 12.63 -5.63
N CYS A 170 -1.47 12.45 -6.93
CA CYS A 170 -2.82 12.31 -7.45
C CYS A 170 -3.55 11.10 -6.84
N LEU A 171 -2.89 9.94 -6.76
CA LEU A 171 -3.46 8.74 -6.13
C LEU A 171 -3.75 8.97 -4.64
N SER A 172 -2.84 9.64 -3.92
CA SER A 172 -3.05 10.05 -2.53
C SER A 172 -4.28 10.95 -2.40
N PHE A 173 -4.38 12.00 -3.22
CA PHE A 173 -5.49 12.95 -3.22
C PHE A 173 -6.82 12.28 -3.58
N LEU A 174 -6.83 11.40 -4.57
CA LEU A 174 -8.01 10.63 -4.98
C LEU A 174 -8.42 9.57 -3.94
N SER A 175 -7.56 9.21 -3.00
CA SER A 175 -7.92 8.41 -1.83
C SER A 175 -8.51 9.29 -0.74
N LYS A 176 -7.77 10.31 -0.30
CA LYS A 176 -8.19 11.30 0.68
C LYS A 176 -7.39 12.60 0.53
N GLN A 177 -8.08 13.73 0.51
CA GLN A 177 -7.47 15.03 0.21
C GLN A 177 -6.53 15.51 1.33
N THR A 178 -6.87 15.26 2.58
CA THR A 178 -6.15 15.83 3.73
C THR A 178 -4.69 15.37 3.82
N PRO A 179 -4.34 14.05 3.79
CA PRO A 179 -2.94 13.65 3.82
C PRO A 179 -2.16 14.17 2.60
N ALA A 180 -2.76 14.17 1.41
CA ALA A 180 -2.13 14.66 0.19
C ALA A 180 -1.81 16.16 0.29
N ALA A 181 -2.73 16.98 0.84
CA ALA A 181 -2.51 18.41 1.03
C ALA A 181 -1.34 18.69 1.98
N TYR A 182 -1.27 17.99 3.12
CA TYR A 182 -0.13 18.12 4.03
C TYR A 182 1.19 17.67 3.39
N GLY A 183 1.15 16.62 2.59
CA GLY A 183 2.33 16.15 1.87
C GLY A 183 2.88 17.18 0.87
N LEU A 184 2.00 17.89 0.16
CA LEU A 184 2.41 18.96 -0.76
C LEU A 184 3.08 20.15 -0.05
N LEU A 185 2.73 20.41 1.21
CA LEU A 185 3.35 21.48 1.99
C LEU A 185 4.73 21.13 2.52
N THR A 186 5.14 19.86 2.45
CA THR A 186 6.41 19.35 3.00
C THR A 186 7.48 19.08 1.95
N ILE A 187 7.17 19.16 0.67
CA ILE A 187 8.09 19.08 -0.48
C ILE A 187 8.29 20.45 -1.12
#